data_94c935eaf853cc80d387797f5259ca38
#
_entry.id   94c935eaf853cc80d387797f5259ca38
#
_cell.length_a   1.000
_cell.length_b   1.000
_cell.length_c   1.000
_cell.angle_alpha   90.00
_cell.angle_beta   90.00
_cell.angle_gamma   90.00
#
_symmetry.space_group_name_H-M   'P 1'
#
loop_
_entity.id
_entity.type
_entity.pdbx_description
1 polymer ?
#
loop_
_entity_poly.entity_id
_entity_poly.type
_entity_poly.pdbx_seq_one_letter_code
_entity_poly.pdbx_strand_id
1 'polypeptide(L)'
;YTEDSKIIDVRKEGEYAAEHIAEAYSRPLAYINTWIKDIDPKEHFFLHCAGGYRSMIAASILQARGYRNFTEVEGGFGKIKLTEVPTTDFVCQSKL
;
A
#
# COMPACT_ATOMS: atom_id res chain seq x y z
N TYR A 1 -10.07 4.27 8.15
CA TYR A 1 -8.84 5.06 7.96
C TYR A 1 -8.69 6.12 9.05
N THR A 2 -7.50 6.22 9.62
CA THR A 2 -7.10 7.30 10.53
C THR A 2 -5.73 7.80 10.11
N GLU A 3 -5.30 8.96 10.63
CA GLU A 3 -3.98 9.50 10.30
C GLU A 3 -2.83 8.61 10.76
N ASP A 4 -3.07 7.75 11.74
CA ASP A 4 -2.06 6.81 12.26
C ASP A 4 -2.07 5.47 11.55
N SER A 5 -2.95 5.28 10.57
CA SER A 5 -3.03 4.03 9.83
C SER A 5 -1.78 3.81 8.99
N LYS A 6 -1.25 2.59 9.02
CA LYS A 6 -0.16 2.22 8.13
C LYS A 6 -0.75 1.83 6.78
N ILE A 7 -0.24 2.41 5.71
CA ILE A 7 -0.75 2.22 4.36
C ILE A 7 0.38 1.77 3.46
N ILE A 8 0.15 0.67 2.73
CA ILE A 8 1.12 0.12 1.80
C ILE A 8 0.58 0.24 0.39
N ASP A 9 1.30 0.97 -0.45
CA ASP A 9 0.99 1.20 -1.86
C ASP A 9 1.87 0.27 -2.69
N VAL A 10 1.25 -0.71 -3.36
CA VAL A 10 1.99 -1.71 -4.15
C VAL A 10 2.11 -1.35 -5.63
N ARG A 11 1.77 -0.11 -5.98
CA ARG A 11 1.97 0.38 -7.35
C ARG A 11 3.45 0.56 -7.63
N LYS A 12 3.78 0.81 -8.90
CA LYS A 12 5.16 1.12 -9.30
C LYS A 12 5.62 2.44 -8.69
N GLU A 13 6.92 2.59 -8.52
CA GLU A 13 7.50 3.80 -7.93
C GLU A 13 7.10 5.08 -8.69
N GLY A 14 7.02 5.03 -10.02
CA GLY A 14 6.59 6.19 -10.80
C GLY A 14 5.15 6.61 -10.54
N GLU A 15 4.27 5.66 -10.33
CA GLU A 15 2.88 5.95 -9.98
C GLU A 15 2.80 6.59 -8.59
N TYR A 16 3.55 6.04 -7.64
CA TYR A 16 3.63 6.57 -6.28
C TYR A 16 4.18 8.00 -6.28
N ALA A 17 5.26 8.24 -7.03
CA ALA A 17 5.90 9.55 -7.08
C ALA A 17 4.98 10.61 -7.70
N ALA A 18 4.13 10.21 -8.65
CA ALA A 18 3.20 11.15 -9.29
C ALA A 18 2.15 11.65 -8.31
N GLU A 19 1.55 10.74 -7.57
CA GLU A 19 0.58 11.06 -6.51
C GLU A 19 0.34 9.82 -5.66
N HIS A 20 0.28 9.98 -4.35
CA HIS A 20 0.02 8.88 -3.42
C HIS A 20 -0.68 9.40 -2.17
N ILE A 21 -1.24 8.48 -1.38
CA ILE A 21 -1.81 8.84 -0.08
C ILE A 21 -0.67 9.38 0.81
N ALA A 22 -0.90 10.54 1.43
CA ALA A 22 0.06 11.08 2.38
C ALA A 22 0.37 10.03 3.46
N GLU A 23 1.63 9.85 3.79
CA GLU A 23 2.13 8.86 4.75
C GLU A 23 2.14 7.41 4.26
N ALA A 24 1.69 7.13 3.04
CA ALA A 24 1.76 5.77 2.50
C ALA A 24 3.20 5.37 2.20
N TYR A 25 3.50 4.07 2.39
CA TYR A 25 4.79 3.50 2.04
C TYR A 25 4.76 2.97 0.62
N SER A 26 5.80 3.28 -0.16
CA SER A 26 5.97 2.72 -1.50
C SER A 26 6.60 1.33 -1.38
N ARG A 27 5.80 0.30 -1.69
CA ARG A 27 6.24 -1.09 -1.62
C ARG A 27 5.78 -1.82 -2.89
N PRO A 28 6.46 -1.60 -4.03
CA PRO A 28 6.00 -2.16 -5.30
C PRO A 28 5.88 -3.67 -5.27
N LEU A 29 4.81 -4.18 -5.87
CA LEU A 29 4.53 -5.62 -5.92
C LEU A 29 5.72 -6.41 -6.47
N ALA A 30 6.43 -5.88 -7.47
CA ALA A 30 7.56 -6.56 -8.08
C ALA A 30 8.67 -6.91 -7.08
N TYR A 31 8.75 -6.18 -5.97
CA TYR A 31 9.79 -6.36 -4.96
C TYR A 31 9.24 -6.95 -3.66
N ILE A 32 8.09 -7.60 -3.70
CA ILE A 32 7.42 -8.08 -2.48
C ILE A 32 8.31 -9.00 -1.64
N ASN A 33 9.14 -9.83 -2.28
CA ASN A 33 10.05 -10.71 -1.54
C ASN A 33 11.09 -9.96 -0.73
N THR A 34 11.39 -8.72 -1.12
CA THR A 34 12.35 -7.88 -0.41
C THR A 34 11.70 -7.19 0.78
N TRP A 35 10.53 -6.55 0.58
CA TRP A 35 9.94 -5.73 1.64
C TRP A 35 9.05 -6.51 2.60
N ILE A 36 8.61 -7.72 2.23
CA ILE A 36 7.72 -8.50 3.11
C ILE A 36 8.37 -8.82 4.47
N LYS A 37 9.69 -8.94 4.49
CA LYS A 37 10.44 -9.22 5.72
C LYS A 37 10.36 -8.08 6.74
N ASP A 38 10.09 -6.87 6.28
CA ASP A 38 10.06 -5.68 7.13
C ASP A 38 8.67 -5.42 7.72
N ILE A 39 7.69 -6.25 7.37
CA ILE A 39 6.33 -6.11 7.89
C ILE A 39 6.18 -6.94 9.14
N ASP A 40 5.70 -6.32 10.22
CA ASP A 40 5.32 -7.02 11.45
C ASP A 40 3.98 -7.71 11.22
N PRO A 41 3.90 -9.06 11.29
CA PRO A 41 2.64 -9.78 11.07
C PRO A 41 1.53 -9.40 12.04
N LYS A 42 1.88 -8.80 13.18
CA LYS A 42 0.93 -8.39 14.21
C LYS A 42 0.38 -6.99 14.00
N GLU A 43 1.03 -6.20 13.17
CA GLU A 43 0.63 -4.82 12.91
C GLU A 43 -0.37 -4.76 11.76
N HIS A 44 -1.50 -4.10 11.98
CA HIS A 44 -2.50 -3.93 10.92
C HIS A 44 -2.03 -2.88 9.91
N PHE A 45 -2.30 -3.12 8.63
CA PHE A 45 -2.04 -2.14 7.58
C PHE A 45 -3.12 -2.21 6.50
N PHE A 46 -3.26 -1.11 5.76
CA PHE A 46 -4.11 -1.06 4.57
C PHE A 46 -3.24 -1.28 3.34
N LEU A 47 -3.77 -2.01 2.38
CA LEU A 47 -3.06 -2.40 1.16
C LEU A 47 -3.86 -1.93 -0.05
N HIS A 48 -3.22 -1.22 -0.98
CA HIS A 48 -3.91 -0.81 -2.21
C HIS A 48 -2.98 -0.74 -3.41
N CYS A 49 -3.59 -0.73 -4.61
CA CYS A 49 -2.91 -0.44 -5.87
C CYS A 49 -3.76 0.57 -6.66
N ALA A 50 -3.60 0.64 -7.98
CA ALA A 50 -4.35 1.60 -8.79
C ALA A 50 -5.82 1.20 -8.95
N GLY A 51 -6.08 -0.03 -9.37
CA GLY A 51 -7.43 -0.51 -9.68
C GLY A 51 -7.89 -1.74 -8.89
N GLY A 52 -7.07 -2.24 -7.98
CA GLY A 52 -7.41 -3.40 -7.15
C GLY A 52 -6.82 -4.72 -7.61
N TYR A 53 -6.22 -4.78 -8.80
CA TYR A 53 -5.69 -6.04 -9.33
C TYR A 53 -4.36 -6.44 -8.67
N ARG A 54 -3.40 -5.52 -8.62
CA ARG A 54 -2.09 -5.80 -8.02
C ARG A 54 -2.17 -6.01 -6.52
N SER A 55 -3.05 -5.27 -5.85
CA SER A 55 -3.25 -5.45 -4.40
C SER A 55 -3.86 -6.82 -4.09
N MET A 56 -4.72 -7.34 -4.97
CA MET A 56 -5.27 -8.68 -4.82
C MET A 56 -4.16 -9.75 -4.90
N ILE A 57 -3.22 -9.58 -5.83
CA ILE A 57 -2.08 -10.49 -5.96
C ILE A 57 -1.20 -10.41 -4.71
N ALA A 58 -0.88 -9.19 -4.27
CA ALA A 58 -0.08 -8.98 -3.06
C ALA A 58 -0.75 -9.59 -1.83
N ALA A 59 -2.07 -9.42 -1.69
CA ALA A 59 -2.83 -9.99 -0.59
C ALA A 59 -2.74 -11.52 -0.58
N SER A 60 -2.83 -12.15 -1.75
CA SER A 60 -2.71 -13.60 -1.85
C SER A 60 -1.34 -14.10 -1.40
N ILE A 61 -0.28 -13.40 -1.80
CA ILE A 61 1.09 -13.75 -1.41
C ILE A 61 1.27 -13.57 0.10
N LEU A 62 0.79 -12.45 0.65
CA LEU A 62 0.87 -12.19 2.08
C LEU A 62 0.18 -13.25 2.90
N GLN A 63 -1.06 -13.62 2.51
CA GLN A 63 -1.83 -14.66 3.20
C GLN A 63 -1.12 -16.00 3.15
N ALA A 64 -0.54 -16.36 2.00
CA ALA A 64 0.20 -17.61 1.86
C ALA A 64 1.42 -17.67 2.77
N ARG A 65 1.95 -16.53 3.21
CA ARG A 65 3.11 -16.43 4.08
C ARG A 65 2.75 -16.12 5.53
N GLY A 66 1.47 -16.22 5.88
CA GLY A 66 1.01 -16.07 7.26
C GLY A 66 0.64 -14.66 7.70
N TYR A 67 0.65 -13.70 6.80
CA TYR A 67 0.23 -12.32 7.10
C TYR A 67 -1.27 -12.21 6.88
N ARG A 68 -2.02 -11.93 7.94
CA ARG A 68 -3.49 -11.89 7.85
C ARG A 68 -4.09 -10.60 8.42
N ASN A 69 -3.29 -9.79 9.09
CA ASN A 69 -3.79 -8.59 9.76
C ASN A 69 -3.69 -7.38 8.83
N PHE A 70 -4.39 -7.43 7.71
CA PHE A 70 -4.43 -6.30 6.78
C PHE A 70 -5.79 -6.20 6.10
N THR A 71 -6.09 -5.01 5.58
CA THR A 71 -7.30 -4.73 4.83
C THR A 71 -6.93 -4.27 3.43
N GLU A 72 -7.41 -4.98 2.42
CA GLU A 72 -7.24 -4.58 1.03
C GLU A 72 -8.31 -3.54 0.69
N VAL A 73 -7.89 -2.41 0.10
CA VAL A 73 -8.80 -1.33 -0.26
C VAL A 73 -9.35 -1.58 -1.67
N GLU A 74 -10.65 -1.81 -1.78
CA GLU A 74 -11.31 -2.04 -3.06
C GLU A 74 -11.26 -0.79 -3.94
N GLY A 75 -11.10 -1.02 -5.25
CA GLY A 75 -11.07 0.05 -6.23
C GLY A 75 -9.76 0.81 -6.30
N GLY A 76 -8.87 0.57 -5.35
CA GLY A 76 -7.52 1.12 -5.35
C GLY A 76 -7.48 2.65 -5.35
N PHE A 77 -6.37 3.19 -5.83
CA PHE A 77 -6.10 4.63 -5.77
C PHE A 77 -7.11 5.45 -6.57
N GLY A 78 -7.64 4.89 -7.66
CA GLY A 78 -8.65 5.58 -8.45
C GLY A 78 -9.88 5.96 -7.65
N LYS A 79 -10.31 5.11 -6.72
CA LYS A 79 -11.42 5.41 -5.81
C LYS A 79 -10.98 6.20 -4.60
N ILE A 80 -9.78 5.95 -4.09
CA ILE A 80 -9.24 6.67 -2.94
C ILE A 80 -9.18 8.17 -3.23
N LYS A 81 -8.79 8.57 -4.43
CA LYS A 81 -8.73 9.97 -4.84
C LYS A 81 -10.06 10.70 -4.74
N LEU A 82 -11.16 9.97 -4.81
CA LEU A 82 -12.50 10.56 -4.73
C LEU A 82 -12.96 10.75 -3.29
N THR A 83 -12.16 10.35 -2.33
CA THR A 83 -12.46 10.49 -0.91
C THR A 83 -11.68 11.66 -0.30
N GLU A 84 -11.90 11.90 1.00
CA GLU A 84 -11.20 12.96 1.73
C GLU A 84 -9.81 12.54 2.21
N VAL A 85 -9.35 11.35 1.86
CA VAL A 85 -8.01 10.87 2.26
C VAL A 85 -6.95 11.78 1.63
N PRO A 86 -6.05 12.37 2.43
CA PRO A 86 -5.02 13.27 1.90
C PRO A 86 -4.06 12.58 0.94
N THR A 87 -3.79 13.20 -0.20
CA THR A 87 -2.80 12.72 -1.16
C THR A 87 -1.73 13.78 -1.38
N THR A 88 -0.57 13.35 -1.88
CA THR A 88 0.57 14.23 -2.12
C THR A 88 1.46 13.70 -3.22
N ASP A 89 2.25 14.58 -3.82
CA ASP A 89 3.33 14.20 -4.74
C ASP A 89 4.71 14.28 -4.06
N PHE A 90 4.75 14.65 -2.79
CA PHE A 90 6.00 14.71 -2.04
C PHE A 90 6.45 13.29 -1.66
N VAL A 91 7.69 12.95 -2.04
CA VAL A 91 8.27 11.64 -1.75
C VAL A 91 9.20 11.74 -0.55
N CYS A 92 8.80 11.10 0.55
CA CYS A 92 9.61 11.03 1.76
C CYS A 92 10.54 9.82 1.66
N GLN A 93 11.86 10.04 1.82
CA GLN A 93 12.84 8.97 1.69
C GLN A 93 12.58 7.81 2.66
N SER A 94 12.06 8.09 3.83
CA SER A 94 11.77 7.05 4.83
C SER A 94 10.59 6.17 4.45
N LYS A 95 9.82 6.53 3.42
CA LYS A 95 8.67 5.77 2.94
C LYS A 95 8.96 4.97 1.67
N LEU A 96 10.17 5.02 1.19
CA LEU A 96 10.57 4.27 0.00
C LEU A 96 11.12 2.89 0.33
#